data_f20d7e6f1d9b5827d7619df03c923184
#
_entry.id   f20d7e6f1d9b5827d7619df03c923184
#
_cell.length_a   1.000
_cell.length_b   1.000
_cell.length_c   1.000
_cell.angle_alpha   90.00
_cell.angle_beta   90.00
_cell.angle_gamma   90.00
#
_symmetry.space_group_name_H-M   'P 1'
#
loop_
_entity.id
_entity.type
_entity.pdbx_description
1 polymer ?
#
loop_
_entity_poly.entity_id
_entity_poly.type
_entity_poly.pdbx_seq_one_letter_code
_entity_poly.pdbx_strand_id
1 'polypeptide(L)'
;MLPALILLALASPAGAQCYADYKAKQDNPLRLHYGVAQVPDSACSKGGAAAALAPRLAAGGWTLLNIVSVFGPDKLDSKKASAGGYFLRY
;
A
#
# COMPACT_ATOMS: atom_id res chain seq x y z
N MET A 1 18.24 -27.61 21.00
CA MET A 1 17.71 -27.27 20.71
C MET A 1 17.19 -26.49 20.12
N LEU A 2 17.21 -26.31 19.87
CA LEU A 2 16.69 -25.70 19.33
C LEU A 2 15.97 -24.94 19.13
N PRO A 3 15.66 -24.87 19.00
CA PRO A 3 14.61 -24.43 18.73
C PRO A 3 14.53 -23.09 18.71
N ALA A 4 14.59 -22.72 19.22
CA ALA A 4 14.52 -21.38 19.35
C ALA A 4 14.86 -20.65 18.13
N LEU A 5 15.59 -20.96 17.60
CA LEU A 5 15.95 -20.30 16.60
C LEU A 5 15.04 -19.93 15.74
N ILE A 6 14.42 -20.52 15.61
CA ILE A 6 13.45 -20.27 14.82
C ILE A 6 12.96 -18.98 14.82
N LEU A 7 12.65 -18.59 15.66
CA LEU A 7 12.09 -17.44 15.77
C LEU A 7 12.67 -16.43 15.10
N LEU A 8 13.71 -16.45 15.06
CA LEU A 8 14.29 -15.48 14.53
C LEU A 8 13.77 -15.13 13.30
N ALA A 9 13.67 -15.94 12.70
CA ALA A 9 13.26 -15.69 11.42
C ALA A 9 12.28 -14.68 11.31
N LEU A 10 11.58 -14.67 12.07
CA LEU A 10 10.55 -13.89 11.99
C LEU A 10 10.84 -12.56 12.17
N ALA A 11 11.50 -12.37 12.86
CA ALA A 11 11.71 -11.09 13.19
C ALA A 11 11.93 -10.22 12.07
N SER A 12 12.55 -10.55 11.29
CA SER A 12 12.89 -9.73 10.35
C SER A 12 12.10 -8.74 9.78
N PRO A 13 11.25 -8.95 9.22
CA PRO A 13 10.51 -8.03 8.45
C PRO A 13 9.95 -6.81 9.00
N ALA A 14 9.89 -6.70 10.20
CA ALA A 14 9.29 -5.55 10.75
C ALA A 14 9.77 -4.27 10.10
N GLY A 15 11.00 -4.17 9.83
CA GLY A 15 11.48 -2.94 9.30
C GLY A 15 11.39 -2.82 7.82
N ALA A 16 10.91 -3.82 7.18
CA ALA A 16 10.89 -3.83 5.74
C ALA A 16 9.53 -3.49 5.15
N GLN A 17 8.69 -2.85 5.88
CA GLN A 17 7.37 -2.54 5.37
C GLN A 17 7.43 -1.48 4.30
N CYS A 18 6.59 -1.62 3.30
CA CYS A 18 6.50 -0.67 2.22
C CYS A 18 5.06 -0.26 1.99
N TYR A 19 4.86 0.99 1.67
CA TYR A 19 3.55 1.56 1.43
C TYR A 19 3.59 2.34 0.11
N ALA A 20 2.42 2.57 -0.45
CA ALA A 20 2.31 3.38 -1.65
C ALA A 20 1.14 4.34 -1.50
N ASP A 21 1.30 5.56 -1.97
CA ASP A 21 0.16 6.44 -2.11
C ASP A 21 -0.19 6.46 -3.60
N TYR A 22 -1.48 6.59 -3.85
CA TYR A 22 -2.00 6.40 -5.20
C TYR A 22 -3.25 7.24 -5.43
N LYS A 23 -3.64 7.34 -6.69
CA LYS A 23 -4.91 7.95 -7.08
C LYS A 23 -5.73 6.92 -7.82
N ALA A 24 -7.02 6.92 -7.57
CA ALA A 24 -7.95 5.99 -8.18
C ALA A 24 -9.25 6.68 -8.53
N LYS A 25 -10.03 6.05 -9.40
CA LYS A 25 -11.30 6.60 -9.83
C LYS A 25 -12.39 5.55 -9.89
N GLN A 26 -13.63 6.02 -9.90
CA GLN A 26 -14.81 5.25 -10.27
C GLN A 26 -15.55 6.08 -11.28
N ASP A 27 -16.33 5.42 -12.14
CA ASP A 27 -17.16 6.10 -13.11
C ASP A 27 -18.64 5.89 -12.77
N ASN A 28 -19.51 6.73 -13.33
CA ASN A 28 -20.96 6.64 -13.25
C ASN A 28 -21.53 6.78 -11.84
N PRO A 29 -21.27 7.87 -11.13
CA PRO A 29 -20.61 9.10 -11.58
C PRO A 29 -19.13 9.05 -11.31
N LEU A 30 -18.41 9.96 -11.91
CA LEU A 30 -16.97 10.03 -11.70
C LEU A 30 -16.66 10.39 -10.25
N ARG A 31 -15.86 9.60 -9.62
CA ARG A 31 -15.38 9.84 -8.25
C ARG A 31 -13.90 9.56 -8.22
N LEU A 32 -13.20 10.35 -7.45
CA LEU A 32 -11.74 10.22 -7.34
C LEU A 32 -11.38 10.07 -5.88
N HIS A 33 -10.31 9.32 -5.60
CA HIS A 33 -9.73 9.38 -4.27
C HIS A 33 -8.21 9.23 -4.33
N TYR A 34 -7.58 9.81 -3.34
CA TYR A 34 -6.18 9.62 -3.05
C TYR A 34 -6.10 8.73 -1.83
N GLY A 35 -5.31 7.70 -1.88
CA GLY A 35 -5.21 6.76 -0.78
C GLY A 35 -3.80 6.30 -0.50
N VAL A 36 -3.66 5.57 0.60
CA VAL A 36 -2.40 4.96 1.00
C VAL A 36 -2.67 3.51 1.28
N ALA A 37 -1.85 2.62 0.76
CA ALA A 37 -2.01 1.19 0.98
C ALA A 37 -0.65 0.55 1.26
N GLN A 38 -0.68 -0.54 2.01
CA GLN A 38 0.52 -1.32 2.25
C GLN A 38 0.74 -2.26 1.07
N VAL A 39 1.96 -2.38 0.63
CA VAL A 39 2.31 -3.32 -0.44
C VAL A 39 3.43 -4.24 0.05
N PRO A 40 3.57 -5.42 -0.55
CA PRO A 40 4.66 -6.33 -0.16
C PRO A 40 6.01 -5.70 -0.45
N ASP A 41 7.02 -6.09 0.31
CA ASP A 41 8.36 -5.60 0.07
C ASP A 41 8.83 -5.86 -1.34
N SER A 42 8.42 -6.95 -1.93
CA SER A 42 8.80 -7.27 -3.29
C SER A 42 8.15 -6.34 -4.31
N ALA A 43 7.16 -5.57 -3.89
CA ALA A 43 6.44 -4.63 -4.76
C ALA A 43 6.76 -3.17 -4.41
N CYS A 44 7.89 -2.93 -3.77
CA CYS A 44 8.24 -1.59 -3.31
C CYS A 44 8.88 -0.77 -4.42
N SER A 45 8.13 -0.55 -5.45
CA SER A 45 8.49 0.30 -6.58
C SER A 45 7.17 0.78 -7.17
N LYS A 46 7.21 1.81 -7.98
CA LYS A 46 5.96 2.29 -8.58
C LYS A 46 5.30 1.20 -9.43
N GLY A 47 6.08 0.51 -10.25
CA GLY A 47 5.53 -0.56 -11.09
C GLY A 47 5.03 -1.73 -10.26
N GLY A 48 5.78 -2.14 -9.24
CA GLY A 48 5.38 -3.23 -8.37
C GLY A 48 4.14 -2.89 -7.57
N ALA A 49 4.08 -1.67 -7.04
CA ALA A 49 2.93 -1.22 -6.27
C ALA A 49 1.68 -1.17 -7.15
N ALA A 50 1.82 -0.71 -8.39
CA ALA A 50 0.69 -0.68 -9.32
C ALA A 50 0.18 -2.08 -9.59
N ALA A 51 1.08 -3.02 -9.81
CA ALA A 51 0.67 -4.40 -10.07
C ALA A 51 -0.01 -5.03 -8.85
N ALA A 52 0.44 -4.68 -7.65
CA ALA A 52 -0.16 -5.20 -6.44
C ALA A 52 -1.50 -4.55 -6.13
N LEU A 53 -1.65 -3.26 -6.37
CA LEU A 53 -2.84 -2.53 -5.96
C LEU A 53 -3.97 -2.56 -6.98
N ALA A 54 -3.66 -2.60 -8.26
CA ALA A 54 -4.70 -2.56 -9.28
C ALA A 54 -5.79 -3.61 -9.07
N PRO A 55 -5.47 -4.89 -8.85
CA PRO A 55 -6.52 -5.89 -8.65
C PRO A 55 -7.27 -5.69 -7.33
N ARG A 56 -6.59 -5.21 -6.30
CA ARG A 56 -7.27 -4.99 -5.01
C ARG A 56 -8.27 -3.84 -5.12
N LEU A 57 -7.90 -2.78 -5.81
CA LEU A 57 -8.79 -1.65 -6.03
C LEU A 57 -9.95 -2.06 -6.93
N ALA A 58 -9.68 -2.85 -7.96
CA ALA A 58 -10.71 -3.30 -8.87
C ALA A 58 -11.76 -4.13 -8.14
N ALA A 59 -11.36 -4.92 -7.18
CA ALA A 59 -12.30 -5.72 -6.41
C ALA A 59 -13.29 -4.84 -5.64
N GLY A 60 -12.90 -3.62 -5.30
CA GLY A 60 -13.78 -2.67 -4.64
C GLY A 60 -14.45 -1.69 -5.58
N GLY A 61 -14.31 -1.90 -6.88
CA GLY A 61 -14.95 -1.02 -7.86
C GLY A 61 -14.12 0.19 -8.26
N TRP A 62 -12.84 0.20 -7.94
CA TRP A 62 -11.99 1.35 -8.25
C TRP A 62 -10.97 1.01 -9.34
N THR A 63 -10.65 1.98 -10.16
CA THR A 63 -9.61 1.84 -11.18
C THR A 63 -8.41 2.64 -10.74
N LEU A 64 -7.27 1.98 -10.63
CA LEU A 64 -6.03 2.67 -10.29
C LEU A 64 -5.63 3.59 -11.43
N LEU A 65 -5.34 4.85 -11.11
CA LEU A 65 -4.87 5.80 -12.12
C LEU A 65 -3.35 5.86 -12.12
N ASN A 66 -2.75 6.02 -10.97
CA ASN A 66 -1.29 6.04 -10.89
C ASN A 66 -0.82 5.89 -9.45
N ILE A 67 0.41 5.44 -9.30
CA ILE A 67 1.08 5.42 -8.02
C ILE A 67 1.84 6.74 -7.91
N VAL A 68 1.60 7.47 -6.84
CA VAL A 68 2.28 8.74 -6.62
C VAL A 68 3.70 8.50 -6.14
N SER A 69 3.85 7.67 -5.12
CA SER A 69 5.17 7.31 -4.61
C SER A 69 5.12 6.03 -3.79
N VAL A 70 6.27 5.48 -3.45
CA VAL A 70 6.38 4.38 -2.50
C VAL A 70 7.27 4.86 -1.37
N PHE A 71 7.02 4.38 -0.15
CA PHE A 71 7.73 4.87 1.02
C PHE A 71 7.65 3.88 2.17
N GLY A 72 8.50 4.07 3.14
CA GLY A 72 8.51 3.23 4.33
C GLY A 72 7.62 3.80 5.43
N PRO A 73 7.56 3.12 6.57
CA PRO A 73 6.66 3.54 7.66
C PRO A 73 6.98 4.91 8.24
N ASP A 74 8.17 5.40 8.07
CA ASP A 74 8.56 6.69 8.63
C ASP A 74 7.79 7.86 7.98
N LYS A 75 7.23 7.67 6.81
CA LYS A 75 6.47 8.74 6.16
C LYS A 75 4.98 8.52 6.22
N LEU A 76 4.54 7.48 6.87
CA LEU A 76 3.14 7.12 6.90
C LEU A 76 2.27 8.21 7.51
N ASP A 77 2.68 8.76 8.64
CA ASP A 77 1.88 9.78 9.32
C ASP A 77 1.70 11.04 8.48
N SER A 78 2.69 11.39 7.70
CA SER A 78 2.59 12.60 6.90
C SER A 78 1.57 12.47 5.78
N LYS A 79 1.18 11.24 5.43
CA LYS A 79 0.22 11.01 4.37
C LYS A 79 -1.19 10.81 4.90
N LYS A 80 -1.32 10.58 6.18
CA LYS A 80 -2.60 10.19 6.77
C LYS A 80 -3.70 11.21 6.58
N ALA A 81 -3.42 12.44 6.83
CA ALA A 81 -4.45 13.47 6.73
C ALA A 81 -4.95 13.61 5.30
N SER A 82 -4.06 13.53 4.33
CA SER A 82 -4.46 13.66 2.92
C SER A 82 -5.26 12.46 2.43
N ALA A 83 -4.99 11.28 2.95
CA ALA A 83 -5.71 10.08 2.53
C ALA A 83 -7.08 9.98 3.19
N GLY A 84 -7.23 10.55 4.38
CA GLY A 84 -8.53 10.54 5.06
C GLY A 84 -9.08 9.14 5.21
N GLY A 85 -10.28 8.91 4.72
CA GLY A 85 -10.93 7.62 4.83
C GLY A 85 -10.30 6.51 4.03
N TYR A 86 -9.36 6.83 3.15
CA TYR A 86 -8.67 5.84 2.34
C TYR A 86 -7.25 5.58 2.83
N PHE A 87 -7.00 5.79 4.11
CA PHE A 87 -5.73 5.49 4.71
C PHE A 87 -5.71 4.01 5.10
N LEU A 88 -4.90 3.24 4.41
CA LEU A 88 -4.77 1.79 4.62
C LEU A 88 -6.08 1.01 4.40
N ARG A 89 -6.96 1.55 3.62
CA ARG A 89 -8.19 0.86 3.25
C ARG A 89 -8.77 1.50 1.98
N TYR A 90 -9.60 0.77 1.29
CA TYR A 90 -10.23 1.26 0.07
C TYR A 90 -11.52 0.50 -0.26
#